data_f0d2ab0af06227ed567109e8e96d60d8
#
_entry.id   f0d2ab0af06227ed567109e8e96d60d8
#
_cell.length_a   1.000
_cell.length_b   1.000
_cell.length_c   1.000
_cell.angle_alpha   90.00
_cell.angle_beta   90.00
_cell.angle_gamma   90.00
#
_symmetry.space_group_name_H-M   'P 1'
#
loop_
_entity.id
_entity.type
_entity.pdbx_description
1 polymer ?
#
loop_
_entity_poly.entity_id
_entity_poly.type
_entity_poly.pdbx_seq_one_letter_code
_entity_poly.pdbx_strand_id
1 'polypeptide(L)'
;MFKLTRQHEERHSMKQRIGMIGVGLMGHGIARNVMKHGYPLTVVEHPGNQPLDELLAGGVKTVANGEALARASDIVILCVTGSPEVEAVLTAPDGVLAGLQPGAIVIDCSTAVPASTQRMAALVKEAGGLFVDAPMTRTAKEAHEGRLNLLVGASAELFARIEPLLRTYAENVTLVGDVGAGHSMKLLHNFVSLGTIALISEAAACAKRAGVDAQTFVDVLAKGGGGGAALERLRPSLIDGDPSGMPFHMSNALKDLGYYVTMAGDNNAVDAIAGAVRATYADAVEQGGAHRTLLELPRLLGD
;
A
#
# COMPACT_ATOMS: atom_id res chain seq x y z
N MET A 1 -13.16 -37.74 -27.36
CA MET A 1 -13.95 -36.68 -26.68
C MET A 1 -13.74 -36.67 -25.17
N PHE A 2 -13.71 -37.80 -24.46
CA PHE A 2 -13.51 -37.88 -22.99
C PHE A 2 -12.12 -37.46 -22.44
N LYS A 3 -11.04 -37.49 -23.24
CA LYS A 3 -9.70 -37.04 -22.77
C LYS A 3 -9.51 -35.55 -22.78
N LEU A 4 -10.18 -34.81 -23.65
CA LEU A 4 -10.09 -33.34 -23.71
C LEU A 4 -10.88 -32.64 -22.58
N THR A 5 -12.00 -33.23 -22.15
CA THR A 5 -12.79 -32.73 -21.01
C THR A 5 -12.05 -32.91 -19.69
N ARG A 6 -11.37 -34.04 -19.47
CA ARG A 6 -10.59 -34.30 -18.26
C ARG A 6 -9.37 -33.36 -18.12
N GLN A 7 -8.69 -33.03 -19.20
CA GLN A 7 -7.58 -32.07 -19.20
C GLN A 7 -8.05 -30.62 -18.97
N HIS A 8 -9.29 -30.29 -19.37
CA HIS A 8 -9.89 -28.99 -19.05
C HIS A 8 -10.32 -28.90 -17.56
N GLU A 9 -10.89 -29.98 -17.02
CA GLU A 9 -11.28 -30.04 -15.59
C GLU A 9 -10.05 -30.07 -14.65
N GLU A 10 -8.97 -30.76 -15.02
CA GLU A 10 -7.72 -30.77 -14.23
C GLU A 10 -7.00 -29.42 -14.26
N ARG A 11 -7.10 -28.61 -15.32
CA ARG A 11 -6.59 -27.24 -15.37
C ARG A 11 -7.39 -26.28 -14.48
N HIS A 12 -8.68 -26.53 -14.22
CA HIS A 12 -9.52 -25.75 -13.31
C HIS A 12 -9.26 -26.03 -11.83
N SER A 13 -8.52 -27.10 -11.49
CA SER A 13 -8.20 -27.52 -10.12
C SER A 13 -6.85 -27.00 -9.60
N MET A 14 -5.96 -26.50 -10.46
CA MET A 14 -4.67 -25.97 -10.01
C MET A 14 -4.78 -24.47 -9.73
N LYS A 15 -4.39 -24.04 -8.51
CA LYS A 15 -4.29 -22.63 -8.15
C LYS A 15 -3.30 -21.91 -9.07
N GLN A 16 -3.59 -20.66 -9.40
CA GLN A 16 -2.74 -19.79 -10.20
C GLN A 16 -1.36 -19.64 -9.55
N ARG A 17 -0.33 -19.56 -10.37
CA ARG A 17 1.06 -19.32 -9.95
C ARG A 17 1.21 -17.82 -9.68
N ILE A 18 1.63 -17.48 -8.50
CA ILE A 18 1.79 -16.09 -8.06
C ILE A 18 3.27 -15.74 -8.08
N GLY A 19 3.60 -14.60 -8.70
CA GLY A 19 4.88 -13.92 -8.55
C GLY A 19 4.74 -12.71 -7.65
N MET A 20 5.75 -12.38 -6.85
CA MET A 20 5.70 -11.18 -6.04
C MET A 20 7.02 -10.42 -6.04
N ILE A 21 6.94 -9.10 -6.23
CA ILE A 21 8.05 -8.14 -6.10
C ILE A 21 7.75 -7.20 -4.95
N GLY A 22 8.74 -7.06 -4.06
CA GLY A 22 8.61 -6.22 -2.88
C GLY A 22 8.10 -7.00 -1.66
N VAL A 23 8.94 -7.87 -1.11
CA VAL A 23 8.69 -8.62 0.13
C VAL A 23 9.26 -7.85 1.34
N GLY A 24 8.98 -6.54 1.37
CA GLY A 24 9.31 -5.65 2.48
C GLY A 24 8.31 -5.79 3.64
N LEU A 25 8.20 -4.73 4.46
CA LEU A 25 7.40 -4.73 5.69
C LEU A 25 5.93 -5.16 5.48
N MET A 26 5.29 -4.67 4.43
CA MET A 26 3.89 -5.03 4.10
C MET A 26 3.84 -6.30 3.24
N GLY A 27 4.69 -6.37 2.22
CA GLY A 27 4.68 -7.46 1.25
C GLY A 27 5.01 -8.82 1.84
N HIS A 28 5.82 -8.89 2.90
CA HIS A 28 6.09 -10.15 3.59
C HIS A 28 4.81 -10.79 4.15
N GLY A 29 3.94 -9.98 4.77
CA GLY A 29 2.65 -10.44 5.26
C GLY A 29 1.73 -10.93 4.13
N ILE A 30 1.72 -10.23 2.98
CA ILE A 30 0.97 -10.66 1.78
C ILE A 30 1.51 -12.01 1.29
N ALA A 31 2.83 -12.13 1.04
CA ALA A 31 3.47 -13.35 0.57
C ALA A 31 3.15 -14.55 1.48
N ARG A 32 3.27 -14.34 2.80
CA ARG A 32 2.98 -15.34 3.82
C ARG A 32 1.54 -15.86 3.74
N ASN A 33 0.57 -14.98 3.59
CA ASN A 33 -0.84 -15.38 3.53
C ASN A 33 -1.18 -16.05 2.20
N VAL A 34 -0.65 -15.57 1.07
CA VAL A 34 -0.77 -16.23 -0.25
C VAL A 34 -0.23 -17.66 -0.18
N MET A 35 0.97 -17.86 0.37
CA MET A 35 1.58 -19.17 0.59
C MET A 35 0.72 -20.06 1.50
N LYS A 36 0.27 -19.56 2.65
CA LYS A 36 -0.58 -20.31 3.60
C LYS A 36 -1.90 -20.78 3.00
N HIS A 37 -2.44 -20.04 2.05
CA HIS A 37 -3.62 -20.46 1.29
C HIS A 37 -3.27 -21.40 0.13
N GLY A 38 -2.02 -21.89 0.05
CA GLY A 38 -1.60 -22.94 -0.87
C GLY A 38 -1.48 -22.49 -2.33
N TYR A 39 -1.24 -21.20 -2.60
CA TYR A 39 -0.87 -20.74 -3.93
C TYR A 39 0.62 -21.01 -4.16
N PRO A 40 1.01 -21.57 -5.32
CA PRO A 40 2.42 -21.60 -5.71
C PRO A 40 2.95 -20.18 -5.80
N LEU A 41 3.97 -19.86 -5.00
CA LEU A 41 4.52 -18.49 -4.89
C LEU A 41 6.00 -18.49 -5.28
N THR A 42 6.37 -17.48 -6.06
CA THR A 42 7.75 -17.12 -6.38
C THR A 42 7.99 -15.66 -6.05
N VAL A 43 9.14 -15.31 -5.47
CA VAL A 43 9.47 -13.92 -5.11
C VAL A 43 10.81 -13.52 -5.74
N VAL A 44 10.98 -12.21 -5.99
CA VAL A 44 12.30 -11.68 -6.40
C VAL A 44 13.14 -11.44 -5.16
N GLU A 45 14.39 -11.93 -5.18
CA GLU A 45 15.38 -11.60 -4.17
C GLU A 45 15.81 -10.14 -4.26
N HIS A 46 15.75 -9.43 -3.15
CA HIS A 46 16.15 -8.03 -3.07
C HIS A 46 16.67 -7.70 -1.66
N PRO A 47 17.74 -6.88 -1.51
CA PRO A 47 18.28 -6.51 -0.20
C PRO A 47 17.28 -5.85 0.75
N GLY A 48 16.22 -5.23 0.24
CA GLY A 48 15.14 -4.62 1.03
C GLY A 48 14.05 -5.59 1.48
N ASN A 49 14.13 -6.88 1.15
CA ASN A 49 13.19 -7.88 1.64
C ASN A 49 13.33 -8.08 3.16
N GLN A 50 12.23 -8.40 3.83
CA GLN A 50 12.29 -9.03 5.16
C GLN A 50 12.93 -10.42 5.03
N PRO A 51 13.42 -11.02 6.13
CA PRO A 51 13.99 -12.39 6.11
C PRO A 51 13.01 -13.36 5.43
N LEU A 52 13.52 -14.13 4.46
CA LEU A 52 12.69 -15.04 3.65
C LEU A 52 12.60 -16.46 4.21
N ASP A 53 13.26 -16.76 5.34
CA ASP A 53 13.38 -18.11 5.90
C ASP A 53 12.02 -18.81 6.08
N GLU A 54 11.02 -18.14 6.64
CA GLU A 54 9.66 -18.69 6.81
C GLU A 54 9.02 -19.02 5.44
N LEU A 55 9.20 -18.15 4.47
CA LEU A 55 8.63 -18.33 3.12
C LEU A 55 9.30 -19.48 2.39
N LEU A 56 10.64 -19.56 2.45
CA LEU A 56 11.42 -20.64 1.83
C LEU A 56 11.09 -21.99 2.46
N ALA A 57 11.00 -22.06 3.80
CA ALA A 57 10.56 -23.26 4.50
C ALA A 57 9.13 -23.67 4.12
N GLY A 58 8.28 -22.73 3.74
CA GLY A 58 6.92 -22.95 3.21
C GLY A 58 6.86 -23.34 1.72
N GLY A 59 8.02 -23.47 1.06
CA GLY A 59 8.12 -23.88 -0.34
C GLY A 59 8.05 -22.75 -1.37
N VAL A 60 8.15 -21.49 -0.93
CA VAL A 60 8.27 -20.33 -1.83
C VAL A 60 9.61 -20.41 -2.57
N LYS A 61 9.59 -20.09 -3.86
CA LYS A 61 10.79 -20.05 -4.71
C LYS A 61 11.30 -18.62 -4.85
N THR A 62 12.59 -18.47 -5.14
CA THR A 62 13.19 -17.17 -5.46
C THR A 62 13.69 -17.13 -6.91
N VAL A 63 13.72 -15.92 -7.45
CA VAL A 63 14.31 -15.61 -8.76
C VAL A 63 15.04 -14.26 -8.67
N ALA A 64 15.95 -14.03 -9.62
CA ALA A 64 16.84 -12.87 -9.58
C ALA A 64 16.18 -11.56 -10.06
N ASN A 65 15.17 -11.61 -10.94
CA ASN A 65 14.60 -10.41 -11.58
C ASN A 65 13.13 -10.56 -11.97
N GLY A 66 12.54 -9.47 -12.44
CA GLY A 66 11.14 -9.38 -12.83
C GLY A 66 10.79 -10.23 -14.05
N GLU A 67 11.70 -10.34 -15.02
CA GLU A 67 11.47 -11.15 -16.22
C GLU A 67 11.30 -12.63 -15.87
N ALA A 68 12.24 -13.17 -15.08
CA ALA A 68 12.16 -14.57 -14.64
C ALA A 68 10.91 -14.84 -13.80
N LEU A 69 10.52 -13.88 -12.94
CA LEU A 69 9.30 -13.95 -12.16
C LEU A 69 8.07 -14.02 -13.04
N ALA A 70 7.94 -13.09 -13.98
CA ALA A 70 6.77 -12.98 -14.85
C ALA A 70 6.59 -14.20 -15.75
N ARG A 71 7.69 -14.78 -16.29
CA ARG A 71 7.66 -16.05 -17.05
C ARG A 71 7.11 -17.21 -16.24
N ALA A 72 7.30 -17.21 -14.93
CA ALA A 72 6.87 -18.29 -14.04
C ALA A 72 5.47 -18.06 -13.42
N SER A 73 4.81 -16.95 -13.70
CA SER A 73 3.63 -16.50 -12.97
C SER A 73 2.43 -16.27 -13.88
N ASP A 74 1.23 -16.57 -13.36
CA ASP A 74 -0.06 -16.21 -13.97
C ASP A 74 -0.56 -14.87 -13.43
N ILE A 75 -0.17 -14.53 -12.20
CA ILE A 75 -0.44 -13.23 -11.55
C ILE A 75 0.86 -12.72 -10.92
N VAL A 76 1.17 -11.45 -11.14
CA VAL A 76 2.30 -10.75 -10.51
C VAL A 76 1.77 -9.70 -9.56
N ILE A 77 2.15 -9.77 -8.28
CA ILE A 77 1.82 -8.78 -7.24
C ILE A 77 3.03 -7.87 -7.04
N LEU A 78 2.82 -6.57 -7.12
CA LEU A 78 3.80 -5.53 -6.79
C LEU A 78 3.45 -4.93 -5.42
N CYS A 79 4.43 -4.80 -4.53
CA CYS A 79 4.29 -4.13 -3.24
C CYS A 79 5.58 -3.36 -2.92
N VAL A 80 5.83 -2.32 -3.71
CA VAL A 80 7.03 -1.48 -3.64
C VAL A 80 6.71 -0.09 -3.08
N THR A 81 7.69 0.80 -2.99
CA THR A 81 7.55 2.06 -2.25
C THR A 81 6.64 3.08 -2.91
N GLY A 82 6.68 3.19 -4.25
CA GLY A 82 5.93 4.21 -4.97
C GLY A 82 5.99 4.09 -6.49
N SER A 83 5.50 5.13 -7.18
CA SER A 83 5.46 5.15 -8.65
C SER A 83 6.81 4.92 -9.32
N PRO A 84 7.93 5.52 -8.87
CA PRO A 84 9.23 5.29 -9.51
C PRO A 84 9.66 3.82 -9.47
N GLU A 85 9.44 3.14 -8.34
CA GLU A 85 9.78 1.73 -8.19
C GLU A 85 8.85 0.83 -9.01
N VAL A 86 7.54 1.14 -9.07
CA VAL A 86 6.58 0.43 -9.93
C VAL A 86 7.00 0.54 -11.39
N GLU A 87 7.30 1.76 -11.86
CA GLU A 87 7.77 1.99 -13.22
C GLU A 87 9.06 1.20 -13.50
N ALA A 88 10.03 1.26 -12.59
CA ALA A 88 11.32 0.58 -12.74
C ALA A 88 11.16 -0.95 -12.81
N VAL A 89 10.41 -1.58 -11.90
CA VAL A 89 10.26 -3.06 -11.88
C VAL A 89 9.44 -3.57 -13.06
N LEU A 90 8.58 -2.73 -13.65
CA LEU A 90 7.83 -3.10 -14.84
C LEU A 90 8.66 -2.95 -16.11
N THR A 91 9.36 -1.83 -16.29
CA THR A 91 9.94 -1.41 -17.56
C THR A 91 11.44 -1.65 -17.71
N ALA A 92 12.15 -2.07 -16.66
CA ALA A 92 13.57 -2.44 -16.78
C ALA A 92 13.78 -3.50 -17.87
N PRO A 93 14.98 -3.57 -18.48
CA PRO A 93 15.27 -4.56 -19.54
C PRO A 93 15.00 -6.02 -19.11
N ASP A 94 15.18 -6.32 -17.83
CA ASP A 94 14.87 -7.60 -17.17
C ASP A 94 13.65 -7.49 -16.23
N GLY A 95 12.80 -6.49 -16.46
CA GLY A 95 11.58 -6.21 -15.70
C GLY A 95 10.41 -7.14 -16.06
N VAL A 96 9.30 -6.93 -15.39
CA VAL A 96 8.10 -7.78 -15.53
C VAL A 96 7.59 -7.83 -16.97
N LEU A 97 7.59 -6.69 -17.69
CA LEU A 97 7.09 -6.64 -19.08
C LEU A 97 7.87 -7.54 -20.03
N ALA A 98 9.19 -7.70 -19.82
CA ALA A 98 10.02 -8.56 -20.66
C ALA A 98 9.66 -10.06 -20.57
N GLY A 99 9.08 -10.49 -19.46
CA GLY A 99 8.67 -11.88 -19.23
C GLY A 99 7.17 -12.12 -19.19
N LEU A 100 6.35 -11.07 -19.32
CA LEU A 100 4.90 -11.14 -19.10
C LEU A 100 4.24 -12.11 -20.11
N GLN A 101 3.44 -13.02 -19.58
CA GLN A 101 2.74 -13.98 -20.43
C GLN A 101 1.38 -13.42 -20.89
N PRO A 102 0.89 -13.74 -22.10
CA PRO A 102 -0.42 -13.31 -22.55
C PRO A 102 -1.53 -13.70 -21.56
N GLY A 103 -2.37 -12.74 -21.19
CA GLY A 103 -3.44 -12.90 -20.22
C GLY A 103 -3.01 -12.95 -18.74
N ALA A 104 -1.72 -12.80 -18.45
CA ALA A 104 -1.24 -12.62 -17.07
C ALA A 104 -1.77 -11.33 -16.46
N ILE A 105 -1.95 -11.32 -15.14
CA ILE A 105 -2.48 -10.17 -14.39
C ILE A 105 -1.35 -9.56 -13.57
N VAL A 106 -1.20 -8.25 -13.64
CA VAL A 106 -0.36 -7.47 -12.71
C VAL A 106 -1.26 -6.78 -11.70
N ILE A 107 -1.02 -7.01 -10.41
CA ILE A 107 -1.74 -6.39 -9.29
C ILE A 107 -0.75 -5.47 -8.56
N ASP A 108 -0.96 -4.16 -8.63
CA ASP A 108 -0.14 -3.19 -7.93
C ASP A 108 -0.75 -2.82 -6.58
N CYS A 109 -0.15 -3.33 -5.51
CA CYS A 109 -0.51 -3.02 -4.12
C CYS A 109 0.30 -1.85 -3.52
N SER A 110 1.13 -1.18 -4.31
CA SER A 110 1.94 -0.04 -3.87
C SER A 110 1.07 1.20 -3.61
N THR A 111 1.69 2.33 -3.31
CA THR A 111 1.02 3.63 -3.34
C THR A 111 1.61 4.42 -4.51
N ALA A 112 0.79 4.76 -5.50
CA ALA A 112 1.25 5.39 -6.73
C ALA A 112 0.37 6.58 -7.15
N VAL A 113 0.93 7.45 -8.00
CA VAL A 113 0.18 8.53 -8.67
C VAL A 113 -0.72 7.89 -9.74
N PRO A 114 -2.03 8.18 -9.79
CA PRO A 114 -2.96 7.57 -10.74
C PRO A 114 -2.57 7.71 -12.21
N ALA A 115 -1.98 8.85 -12.60
CA ALA A 115 -1.48 9.05 -13.96
C ALA A 115 -0.34 8.07 -14.32
N SER A 116 0.56 7.76 -13.36
CA SER A 116 1.58 6.70 -13.52
C SER A 116 0.92 5.33 -13.65
N THR A 117 -0.06 5.03 -12.79
CA THR A 117 -0.83 3.79 -12.85
C THR A 117 -1.45 3.56 -14.23
N GLN A 118 -2.08 4.58 -14.81
CA GLN A 118 -2.69 4.48 -16.13
C GLN A 118 -1.66 4.24 -17.24
N ARG A 119 -0.47 4.89 -17.16
CA ARG A 119 0.62 4.62 -18.10
C ARG A 119 1.12 3.17 -17.99
N MET A 120 1.34 2.68 -16.78
CA MET A 120 1.79 1.30 -16.56
C MET A 120 0.74 0.28 -17.01
N ALA A 121 -0.53 0.55 -16.75
CA ALA A 121 -1.63 -0.29 -17.24
C ALA A 121 -1.68 -0.37 -18.77
N ALA A 122 -1.42 0.75 -19.47
CA ALA A 122 -1.33 0.75 -20.92
C ALA A 122 -0.18 -0.14 -21.43
N LEU A 123 1.01 -0.03 -20.84
CA LEU A 123 2.17 -0.87 -21.21
C LEU A 123 1.92 -2.36 -20.93
N VAL A 124 1.31 -2.71 -19.79
CA VAL A 124 0.93 -4.10 -19.47
C VAL A 124 -0.07 -4.62 -20.50
N LYS A 125 -1.04 -3.80 -20.90
CA LYS A 125 -2.03 -4.17 -21.94
C LYS A 125 -1.37 -4.37 -23.31
N GLU A 126 -0.44 -3.51 -23.70
CA GLU A 126 0.35 -3.64 -24.93
C GLU A 126 1.16 -4.93 -24.94
N ALA A 127 1.68 -5.36 -23.78
CA ALA A 127 2.36 -6.64 -23.60
C ALA A 127 1.39 -7.86 -23.53
N GLY A 128 0.08 -7.63 -23.69
CA GLY A 128 -0.93 -8.69 -23.68
C GLY A 128 -1.42 -9.11 -22.30
N GLY A 129 -1.08 -8.36 -21.24
CA GLY A 129 -1.52 -8.59 -19.87
C GLY A 129 -2.73 -7.75 -19.44
N LEU A 130 -3.11 -7.90 -18.18
CA LEU A 130 -4.18 -7.17 -17.51
C LEU A 130 -3.60 -6.48 -16.27
N PHE A 131 -4.04 -5.26 -15.96
CA PHE A 131 -3.55 -4.48 -14.82
C PHE A 131 -4.66 -4.19 -13.82
N VAL A 132 -4.33 -4.24 -12.54
CA VAL A 132 -5.19 -3.88 -11.41
C VAL A 132 -4.37 -3.07 -10.43
N ASP A 133 -4.89 -1.96 -9.93
CA ASP A 133 -4.35 -1.29 -8.78
C ASP A 133 -5.16 -1.66 -7.53
N ALA A 134 -4.47 -2.13 -6.50
CA ALA A 134 -5.06 -2.63 -5.27
C ALA A 134 -4.28 -2.17 -4.03
N PRO A 135 -4.05 -0.84 -3.88
CA PRO A 135 -3.37 -0.32 -2.71
C PRO A 135 -4.13 -0.65 -1.42
N MET A 136 -3.39 -0.63 -0.31
CA MET A 136 -3.89 -1.08 0.96
C MET A 136 -3.94 0.02 2.02
N THR A 137 -4.79 -0.19 3.02
CA THR A 137 -4.76 0.50 4.31
C THR A 137 -4.54 -0.51 5.44
N ARG A 138 -4.36 -0.02 6.66
CA ARG A 138 -3.88 -0.74 7.86
C ARG A 138 -2.35 -0.86 7.88
N THR A 139 -1.80 -1.71 8.75
CA THR A 139 -0.37 -1.78 9.09
C THR A 139 0.23 -3.14 8.76
N ALA A 140 1.54 -3.31 9.00
CA ALA A 140 2.24 -4.57 8.80
C ALA A 140 1.69 -5.69 9.70
N LYS A 141 1.14 -5.36 10.87
CA LYS A 141 0.47 -6.34 11.75
C LYS A 141 -0.72 -6.97 11.03
N GLU A 142 -1.62 -6.16 10.48
CA GLU A 142 -2.77 -6.68 9.75
C GLU A 142 -2.38 -7.35 8.44
N ALA A 143 -1.30 -6.90 7.78
CA ALA A 143 -0.75 -7.62 6.63
C ALA A 143 -0.34 -9.05 7.00
N HIS A 144 0.38 -9.21 8.12
CA HIS A 144 0.78 -10.52 8.63
C HIS A 144 -0.42 -11.40 9.04
N GLU A 145 -1.47 -10.81 9.60
CA GLU A 145 -2.69 -11.48 10.02
C GLU A 145 -3.68 -11.77 8.88
N GLY A 146 -3.42 -11.30 7.65
CA GLY A 146 -4.33 -11.45 6.50
C GLY A 146 -5.56 -10.56 6.58
N ARG A 147 -5.49 -9.43 7.26
CA ARG A 147 -6.62 -8.53 7.55
C ARG A 147 -6.46 -7.13 6.98
N LEU A 148 -5.79 -7.00 5.83
CA LEU A 148 -5.68 -5.72 5.15
C LEU A 148 -7.05 -5.22 4.65
N ASN A 149 -7.13 -3.92 4.36
CA ASN A 149 -8.19 -3.36 3.52
C ASN A 149 -7.58 -3.04 2.15
N LEU A 150 -8.19 -3.51 1.07
CA LEU A 150 -7.79 -3.22 -0.31
C LEU A 150 -8.81 -2.32 -0.99
N LEU A 151 -8.29 -1.36 -1.73
CA LEU A 151 -9.04 -0.41 -2.55
C LEU A 151 -8.75 -0.76 -4.01
N VAL A 152 -9.66 -1.47 -4.68
CA VAL A 152 -9.36 -2.11 -5.96
C VAL A 152 -9.88 -1.27 -7.12
N GLY A 153 -8.99 -0.92 -8.05
CA GLY A 153 -9.30 -0.33 -9.34
C GLY A 153 -9.20 -1.40 -10.45
N ALA A 154 -10.34 -1.84 -10.98
CA ALA A 154 -10.43 -2.87 -12.02
C ALA A 154 -11.82 -2.88 -12.66
N SER A 155 -11.96 -3.56 -13.83
CA SER A 155 -13.31 -3.93 -14.29
C SER A 155 -13.96 -4.95 -13.33
N ALA A 156 -15.30 -4.94 -13.27
CA ALA A 156 -16.04 -5.85 -12.40
C ALA A 156 -15.74 -7.34 -12.72
N GLU A 157 -15.54 -7.68 -13.98
CA GLU A 157 -15.19 -9.03 -14.41
C GLU A 157 -13.80 -9.45 -13.90
N LEU A 158 -12.80 -8.57 -14.08
CA LEU A 158 -11.44 -8.85 -13.60
C LEU A 158 -11.38 -8.91 -12.07
N PHE A 159 -12.12 -8.01 -11.41
CA PHE A 159 -12.26 -8.02 -9.94
C PHE A 159 -12.78 -9.37 -9.44
N ALA A 160 -13.91 -9.85 -9.99
CA ALA A 160 -14.48 -11.15 -9.59
C ALA A 160 -13.50 -12.32 -9.78
N ARG A 161 -12.66 -12.26 -10.82
CA ARG A 161 -11.65 -13.29 -11.11
C ARG A 161 -10.52 -13.32 -10.07
N ILE A 162 -10.10 -12.17 -9.54
CA ILE A 162 -8.97 -12.06 -8.61
C ILE A 162 -9.39 -11.98 -7.13
N GLU A 163 -10.64 -11.68 -6.84
CA GLU A 163 -11.15 -11.50 -5.47
C GLU A 163 -10.79 -12.68 -4.54
N PRO A 164 -10.87 -13.98 -4.97
CA PRO A 164 -10.46 -15.09 -4.11
C PRO A 164 -8.99 -15.03 -3.67
N LEU A 165 -8.10 -14.53 -4.54
CA LEU A 165 -6.68 -14.31 -4.19
C LEU A 165 -6.55 -13.12 -3.22
N LEU A 166 -7.19 -12.00 -3.50
CA LEU A 166 -7.13 -10.80 -2.65
C LEU A 166 -7.59 -11.09 -1.22
N ARG A 167 -8.63 -11.90 -1.06
CA ARG A 167 -9.17 -12.32 0.25
C ARG A 167 -8.24 -13.25 1.04
N THR A 168 -7.15 -13.72 0.47
CA THR A 168 -6.16 -14.48 1.24
C THR A 168 -5.36 -13.61 2.20
N TYR A 169 -5.20 -12.32 1.89
CA TYR A 169 -4.42 -11.37 2.70
C TYR A 169 -5.20 -10.10 3.10
N ALA A 170 -6.49 -10.04 2.78
CA ALA A 170 -7.33 -8.91 3.11
C ALA A 170 -8.69 -9.32 3.71
N GLU A 171 -9.10 -8.60 4.73
CA GLU A 171 -10.42 -8.73 5.36
C GLU A 171 -11.48 -7.99 4.55
N ASN A 172 -11.16 -6.77 4.13
CA ASN A 172 -12.05 -5.94 3.32
C ASN A 172 -11.44 -5.71 1.93
N VAL A 173 -12.19 -6.06 0.90
CA VAL A 173 -11.80 -5.88 -0.49
C VAL A 173 -12.91 -5.11 -1.18
N THR A 174 -12.61 -3.86 -1.55
CA THR A 174 -13.61 -2.93 -2.11
C THR A 174 -13.24 -2.56 -3.53
N LEU A 175 -14.09 -2.89 -4.49
CA LEU A 175 -14.00 -2.35 -5.85
C LEU A 175 -14.42 -0.88 -5.81
N VAL A 176 -13.51 0.03 -6.14
CA VAL A 176 -13.74 1.49 -6.05
C VAL A 176 -13.88 2.17 -7.41
N GLY A 177 -13.71 1.44 -8.49
CA GLY A 177 -13.83 1.93 -9.87
C GLY A 177 -12.89 1.21 -10.83
N ASP A 178 -12.69 1.80 -11.99
CA ASP A 178 -11.76 1.31 -13.00
C ASP A 178 -10.29 1.51 -12.58
N VAL A 179 -9.35 0.99 -13.37
CA VAL A 179 -7.91 1.09 -13.15
C VAL A 179 -7.48 2.55 -12.89
N GLY A 180 -6.76 2.78 -11.81
CA GLY A 180 -6.36 4.09 -11.27
C GLY A 180 -7.27 4.59 -10.14
N ALA A 181 -8.51 4.08 -10.02
CA ALA A 181 -9.42 4.47 -8.95
C ALA A 181 -8.96 3.98 -7.56
N GLY A 182 -8.31 2.82 -7.49
CA GLY A 182 -7.73 2.30 -6.26
C GLY A 182 -6.66 3.24 -5.70
N HIS A 183 -5.66 3.62 -6.52
CA HIS A 183 -4.64 4.57 -6.11
C HIS A 183 -5.22 5.96 -5.82
N SER A 184 -6.19 6.43 -6.62
CA SER A 184 -6.90 7.68 -6.31
C SER A 184 -7.55 7.64 -4.92
N MET A 185 -8.30 6.58 -4.62
CA MET A 185 -8.96 6.42 -3.32
C MET A 185 -7.95 6.28 -2.17
N LYS A 186 -6.82 5.62 -2.43
CA LYS A 186 -5.71 5.53 -1.45
C LYS A 186 -5.15 6.90 -1.11
N LEU A 187 -4.91 7.77 -2.09
CA LEU A 187 -4.39 9.11 -1.87
C LEU A 187 -5.41 9.99 -1.14
N LEU A 188 -6.69 9.90 -1.50
CA LEU A 188 -7.78 10.58 -0.78
C LEU A 188 -7.85 10.15 0.68
N HIS A 189 -7.82 8.84 0.94
CA HIS A 189 -7.79 8.29 2.30
C HIS A 189 -6.59 8.79 3.10
N ASN A 190 -5.39 8.76 2.49
CA ASN A 190 -4.18 9.18 3.18
C ASN A 190 -4.16 10.68 3.43
N PHE A 191 -4.61 11.51 2.49
CA PHE A 191 -4.75 12.95 2.72
C PHE A 191 -5.63 13.25 3.94
N VAL A 192 -6.81 12.63 4.03
CA VAL A 192 -7.72 12.83 5.19
C VAL A 192 -7.07 12.32 6.48
N SER A 193 -6.49 11.12 6.48
CA SER A 193 -5.89 10.52 7.68
C SER A 193 -4.66 11.28 8.15
N LEU A 194 -3.73 11.61 7.26
CA LEU A 194 -2.50 12.33 7.57
C LEU A 194 -2.78 13.79 7.92
N GLY A 195 -3.74 14.42 7.23
CA GLY A 195 -4.19 15.77 7.53
C GLY A 195 -4.80 15.87 8.92
N THR A 196 -5.63 14.92 9.32
CA THR A 196 -6.21 14.89 10.67
C THR A 196 -5.12 14.72 11.74
N ILE A 197 -4.11 13.86 11.50
CA ILE A 197 -2.96 13.73 12.41
C ILE A 197 -2.20 15.06 12.52
N ALA A 198 -1.95 15.76 11.41
CA ALA A 198 -1.26 17.05 11.43
C ALA A 198 -2.06 18.12 12.21
N LEU A 199 -3.36 18.23 11.95
CA LEU A 199 -4.24 19.17 12.67
C LEU A 199 -4.26 18.92 14.18
N ILE A 200 -4.41 17.68 14.62
CA ILE A 200 -4.40 17.34 16.04
C ILE A 200 -3.01 17.59 16.64
N SER A 201 -1.94 17.29 15.91
CA SER A 201 -0.56 17.52 16.38
C SER A 201 -0.24 18.99 16.60
N GLU A 202 -0.63 19.85 15.68
CA GLU A 202 -0.47 21.30 15.79
C GLU A 202 -1.31 21.87 16.95
N ALA A 203 -2.57 21.44 17.07
CA ALA A 203 -3.44 21.82 18.16
C ALA A 203 -2.88 21.37 19.53
N ALA A 204 -2.33 20.15 19.62
CA ALA A 204 -1.70 19.64 20.84
C ALA A 204 -0.44 20.44 21.23
N ALA A 205 0.39 20.81 20.25
CA ALA A 205 1.55 21.68 20.48
C ALA A 205 1.13 23.05 21.03
N CYS A 206 0.07 23.64 20.47
CA CYS A 206 -0.51 24.89 20.97
C CYS A 206 -1.10 24.73 22.39
N ALA A 207 -1.85 23.66 22.64
CA ALA A 207 -2.43 23.35 23.96
C ALA A 207 -1.36 23.22 25.03
N LYS A 208 -0.23 22.54 24.76
CA LYS A 208 0.93 22.46 25.67
C LYS A 208 1.46 23.84 26.04
N ARG A 209 1.64 24.75 25.06
CA ARG A 209 2.11 26.13 25.30
C ARG A 209 1.09 26.98 26.04
N ALA A 210 -0.21 26.70 25.85
CA ALA A 210 -1.29 27.37 26.58
C ALA A 210 -1.52 26.81 28.02
N GLY A 211 -0.76 25.79 28.42
CA GLY A 211 -0.89 25.18 29.75
C GLY A 211 -2.09 24.24 29.89
N VAL A 212 -2.67 23.79 28.79
CA VAL A 212 -3.75 22.77 28.78
C VAL A 212 -3.12 21.40 28.98
N ASP A 213 -3.63 20.66 29.97
CA ASP A 213 -3.21 19.28 30.25
C ASP A 213 -3.52 18.33 29.08
N ALA A 214 -2.59 17.43 28.77
CA ALA A 214 -2.70 16.53 27.61
C ALA A 214 -3.91 15.57 27.72
N GLN A 215 -4.17 15.03 28.92
CA GLN A 215 -5.32 14.16 29.15
C GLN A 215 -6.63 14.92 28.91
N THR A 216 -6.73 16.13 29.47
CA THR A 216 -7.88 17.01 29.30
C THR A 216 -8.09 17.38 27.82
N PHE A 217 -7.02 17.73 27.09
CA PHE A 217 -7.08 18.01 25.65
C PHE A 217 -7.67 16.82 24.87
N VAL A 218 -7.13 15.62 25.07
CA VAL A 218 -7.60 14.41 24.40
C VAL A 218 -9.05 14.07 24.76
N ASP A 219 -9.43 14.17 26.03
CA ASP A 219 -10.79 13.83 26.50
C ASP A 219 -11.86 14.78 25.96
N VAL A 220 -11.53 16.06 25.80
CA VAL A 220 -12.43 17.06 25.19
C VAL A 220 -12.61 16.79 23.71
N LEU A 221 -11.53 16.55 22.97
CA LEU A 221 -11.60 16.23 21.54
C LEU A 221 -12.37 14.94 21.28
N ALA A 222 -12.15 13.91 22.10
CA ALA A 222 -12.83 12.61 21.96
C ALA A 222 -14.36 12.70 22.09
N LYS A 223 -14.85 13.68 22.86
CA LYS A 223 -16.30 13.92 23.07
C LYS A 223 -16.89 14.91 22.07
N GLY A 224 -16.05 15.53 21.22
CA GLY A 224 -16.44 16.55 20.25
C GLY A 224 -16.12 16.18 18.81
N GLY A 225 -16.12 17.18 17.94
CA GLY A 225 -15.84 17.03 16.51
C GLY A 225 -14.39 16.65 16.15
N GLY A 226 -13.47 16.69 17.12
CA GLY A 226 -12.07 16.26 16.95
C GLY A 226 -11.82 14.80 17.26
N GLY A 227 -12.84 14.04 17.67
CA GLY A 227 -12.73 12.60 17.93
C GLY A 227 -12.57 11.77 16.67
N GLY A 228 -12.04 10.55 16.81
CA GLY A 228 -11.93 9.59 15.72
C GLY A 228 -10.60 8.83 15.72
N ALA A 229 -10.41 7.99 14.70
CA ALA A 229 -9.28 7.06 14.63
C ALA A 229 -7.90 7.75 14.70
N ALA A 230 -7.75 8.96 14.17
CA ALA A 230 -6.49 9.70 14.24
C ALA A 230 -6.16 10.13 15.68
N LEU A 231 -7.14 10.63 16.43
CA LEU A 231 -6.97 11.00 17.83
C LEU A 231 -6.63 9.76 18.68
N GLU A 232 -7.34 8.65 18.47
CA GLU A 232 -7.07 7.41 19.24
C GLU A 232 -5.68 6.86 18.99
N ARG A 233 -5.15 7.00 17.78
CA ARG A 233 -3.76 6.63 17.45
C ARG A 233 -2.74 7.55 18.09
N LEU A 234 -3.04 8.86 18.18
CA LEU A 234 -2.17 9.84 18.80
C LEU A 234 -2.22 9.80 20.34
N ARG A 235 -3.31 9.28 20.93
CA ARG A 235 -3.54 9.28 22.38
C ARG A 235 -2.32 8.80 23.20
N PRO A 236 -1.70 7.61 22.94
CA PRO A 236 -0.56 7.15 23.71
C PRO A 236 0.65 8.10 23.60
N SER A 237 0.89 8.64 22.40
CA SER A 237 1.98 9.60 22.20
C SER A 237 1.75 10.93 22.94
N LEU A 238 0.50 11.41 22.96
CA LEU A 238 0.15 12.69 23.61
C LEU A 238 0.15 12.59 25.13
N ILE A 239 -0.31 11.48 25.70
CA ILE A 239 -0.48 11.30 27.14
C ILE A 239 0.76 10.69 27.77
N ASP A 240 1.25 9.59 27.21
CA ASP A 240 2.32 8.76 27.78
C ASP A 240 3.68 8.97 27.11
N GLY A 241 3.74 9.73 26.02
CA GLY A 241 4.94 9.94 25.22
C GLY A 241 5.34 8.70 24.40
N ASP A 242 4.42 7.73 24.20
CA ASP A 242 4.68 6.50 23.45
C ASP A 242 4.24 6.61 21.97
N PRO A 243 5.19 6.75 21.02
CA PRO A 243 4.89 6.82 19.60
C PRO A 243 4.88 5.45 18.89
N SER A 244 5.00 4.34 19.60
CA SER A 244 5.24 3.00 19.00
C SER A 244 4.04 2.43 18.25
N GLY A 245 2.83 2.96 18.48
CA GLY A 245 1.57 2.38 18.00
C GLY A 245 1.36 2.40 16.48
N MET A 246 2.18 3.11 15.71
CA MET A 246 2.04 3.21 14.26
C MET A 246 3.41 3.35 13.57
N PRO A 247 4.01 2.26 13.08
CA PRO A 247 5.30 2.28 12.39
C PRO A 247 5.15 2.78 10.94
N PHE A 248 4.75 4.05 10.77
CA PHE A 248 4.64 4.74 9.51
C PHE A 248 5.48 6.02 9.57
N HIS A 249 6.52 6.10 8.75
CA HIS A 249 7.50 7.19 8.81
C HIS A 249 6.97 8.47 8.17
N MET A 250 7.41 9.63 8.67
CA MET A 250 7.03 10.94 8.14
C MET A 250 7.47 11.14 6.68
N SER A 251 8.60 10.55 6.25
CA SER A 251 9.01 10.56 4.85
C SER A 251 7.99 9.90 3.91
N ASN A 252 7.35 8.81 4.36
CA ASN A 252 6.29 8.17 3.59
C ASN A 252 5.01 9.02 3.55
N ALA A 253 4.69 9.71 4.67
CA ALA A 253 3.57 10.64 4.70
C ALA A 253 3.78 11.81 3.74
N LEU A 254 4.97 12.41 3.77
CA LEU A 254 5.35 13.48 2.86
C LEU A 254 5.26 13.05 1.38
N LYS A 255 5.73 11.83 1.06
CA LYS A 255 5.61 11.25 -0.27
C LYS A 255 4.14 11.10 -0.68
N ASP A 256 3.30 10.50 0.16
CA ASP A 256 1.90 10.25 -0.16
C ASP A 256 1.10 11.55 -0.32
N LEU A 257 1.39 12.57 0.49
CA LEU A 257 0.82 13.91 0.33
C LEU A 257 1.31 14.61 -0.95
N GLY A 258 2.58 14.40 -1.33
CA GLY A 258 3.10 14.85 -2.62
C GLY A 258 2.34 14.23 -3.79
N TYR A 259 2.08 12.93 -3.73
CA TYR A 259 1.28 12.23 -4.75
C TYR A 259 -0.17 12.74 -4.80
N TYR A 260 -0.77 13.04 -3.62
CA TYR A 260 -2.10 13.64 -3.58
C TYR A 260 -2.13 15.01 -4.27
N VAL A 261 -1.17 15.90 -3.97
CA VAL A 261 -1.07 17.23 -4.59
C VAL A 261 -0.88 17.09 -6.11
N THR A 262 -0.04 16.16 -6.57
CA THR A 262 0.10 15.87 -8.00
C THR A 262 -1.22 15.43 -8.61
N MET A 263 -1.92 14.47 -8.00
CA MET A 263 -3.24 14.00 -8.46
C MET A 263 -4.27 15.14 -8.49
N ALA A 264 -4.28 16.00 -7.47
CA ALA A 264 -5.20 17.14 -7.43
C ALA A 264 -4.92 18.12 -8.57
N GLY A 265 -3.65 18.42 -8.86
CA GLY A 265 -3.25 19.23 -10.02
C GLY A 265 -3.66 18.62 -11.36
N ASP A 266 -3.41 17.32 -11.56
CA ASP A 266 -3.80 16.59 -12.77
C ASP A 266 -5.33 16.63 -13.01
N ASN A 267 -6.12 16.72 -11.94
CA ASN A 267 -7.59 16.79 -11.99
C ASN A 267 -8.15 18.22 -11.89
N ASN A 268 -7.30 19.26 -11.87
CA ASN A 268 -7.69 20.66 -11.65
C ASN A 268 -8.53 20.84 -10.37
N ALA A 269 -8.25 20.07 -9.32
CA ALA A 269 -8.93 20.13 -8.03
C ALA A 269 -8.23 21.09 -7.07
N VAL A 270 -8.98 21.58 -6.06
CA VAL A 270 -8.43 22.44 -4.99
C VAL A 270 -7.53 21.60 -4.09
N ASP A 271 -6.34 22.13 -3.76
CA ASP A 271 -5.31 21.47 -2.96
C ASP A 271 -4.73 22.33 -1.83
N ALA A 272 -5.34 23.48 -1.55
CA ALA A 272 -4.82 24.44 -0.57
C ALA A 272 -4.57 23.84 0.83
N ILE A 273 -5.51 23.02 1.33
CA ILE A 273 -5.35 22.32 2.62
C ILE A 273 -4.26 21.25 2.51
N ALA A 274 -4.23 20.51 1.42
CA ALA A 274 -3.20 19.47 1.20
C ALA A 274 -1.81 20.06 1.10
N GLY A 275 -1.66 21.22 0.47
CA GLY A 275 -0.41 21.98 0.40
C GLY A 275 0.10 22.38 1.80
N ALA A 276 -0.78 22.91 2.67
CA ALA A 276 -0.43 23.26 4.03
C ALA A 276 -0.03 22.03 4.86
N VAL A 277 -0.81 20.97 4.82
CA VAL A 277 -0.50 19.70 5.50
C VAL A 277 0.83 19.12 5.02
N ARG A 278 1.07 19.11 3.69
CA ARG A 278 2.33 18.66 3.11
C ARG A 278 3.52 19.49 3.61
N ALA A 279 3.39 20.81 3.70
CA ALA A 279 4.43 21.68 4.24
C ALA A 279 4.77 21.33 5.69
N THR A 280 3.78 21.10 6.55
CA THR A 280 4.00 20.66 7.95
C THR A 280 4.85 19.39 8.03
N TYR A 281 4.59 18.39 7.18
CA TYR A 281 5.43 17.18 7.15
C TYR A 281 6.80 17.42 6.52
N ALA A 282 6.93 18.31 5.54
CA ALA A 282 8.22 18.68 4.96
C ALA A 282 9.12 19.31 6.01
N ASP A 283 8.61 20.29 6.77
CA ASP A 283 9.34 20.94 7.87
C ASP A 283 9.78 19.92 8.93
N ALA A 284 8.90 18.98 9.31
CA ALA A 284 9.23 17.93 10.26
C ALA A 284 10.34 16.97 9.73
N VAL A 285 10.33 16.66 8.44
CA VAL A 285 11.36 15.84 7.79
C VAL A 285 12.70 16.58 7.75
N GLU A 286 12.72 17.88 7.41
CA GLU A 286 13.92 18.73 7.41
C GLU A 286 14.54 18.85 8.80
N GLN A 287 13.74 18.87 9.85
CA GLN A 287 14.18 18.85 11.25
C GLN A 287 14.68 17.47 11.73
N GLY A 288 14.95 16.53 10.82
CA GLY A 288 15.47 15.20 11.14
C GLY A 288 14.39 14.14 11.43
N GLY A 289 13.13 14.45 11.16
CA GLY A 289 11.99 13.55 11.39
C GLY A 289 11.77 12.47 10.32
N ALA A 290 12.59 12.38 9.27
CA ALA A 290 12.36 11.50 8.12
C ALA A 290 12.04 10.03 8.50
N HIS A 291 12.79 9.47 9.44
CA HIS A 291 12.64 8.09 9.92
C HIS A 291 11.85 7.98 11.24
N ARG A 292 11.32 9.09 11.75
CA ARG A 292 10.44 9.08 12.92
C ARG A 292 9.02 8.71 12.49
N THR A 293 8.25 8.15 13.45
CA THR A 293 6.85 7.80 13.18
C THR A 293 5.97 9.04 13.18
N LEU A 294 4.82 8.96 12.52
CA LEU A 294 3.81 10.04 12.51
C LEU A 294 3.41 10.49 13.91
N LEU A 295 3.43 9.56 14.88
CA LEU A 295 2.98 9.83 16.25
C LEU A 295 3.98 10.69 17.04
N GLU A 296 5.16 10.97 16.49
CA GLU A 296 6.14 11.91 17.04
C GLU A 296 5.92 13.36 16.56
N LEU A 297 5.02 13.58 15.59
CA LEU A 297 4.75 14.91 15.03
C LEU A 297 4.35 15.96 16.09
N PRO A 298 3.46 15.64 17.09
CA PRO A 298 3.12 16.61 18.13
C PRO A 298 4.32 17.13 18.91
N ARG A 299 5.31 16.27 19.14
CA ARG A 299 6.55 16.64 19.84
C ARG A 299 7.41 17.55 18.97
N LEU A 300 7.60 17.21 17.70
CA LEU A 300 8.40 18.04 16.78
C LEU A 300 7.82 19.44 16.57
N LEU A 301 6.49 19.59 16.61
CA LEU A 301 5.81 20.89 16.49
C LEU A 301 5.78 21.65 17.82
N GLY A 302 5.94 20.98 18.96
CA GLY A 302 5.84 21.54 20.31
C GLY A 302 7.17 21.96 20.94
N ASP A 303 8.29 21.50 20.39
CA ASP A 303 9.64 21.85 20.84
C ASP A 303 10.12 23.10 20.11
#